data_d8636435473cbcee2cebf41cb246bcb2
#
_entry.id   d8636435473cbcee2cebf41cb246bcb2
#
_cell.length_a   1.000
_cell.length_b   1.000
_cell.length_c   1.000
_cell.angle_alpha   90.00
_cell.angle_beta   90.00
_cell.angle_gamma   90.00
#
_symmetry.space_group_name_H-M   'P 1'
#
loop_
_entity.id
_entity.type
_entity.pdbx_description
1 polymer ?
#
loop_
_entity_poly.entity_id
_entity_poly.type
_entity_poly.pdbx_seq_one_letter_code
_entity_poly.pdbx_strand_id
1 'polypeptide(L)'
;MQAKGRVFKYGDNVDTDVIIPARYLNSSDPAELATHCMEDIDKEFVNKVNRRDIIVADKNFGCGSSREHAPIAIKAAGVSCVIAETFARIFYRNAINIGLPIIECPEASRGIEDGDQVEVDFDSGVIYNRTRGTEFQGQAFPEFMQNIIQAGGLINYINAKTEK
;
A
#
# COMPACT_ATOMS: atom_id res chain seq x y z
N MET A 1 -6.26 -6.59 13.01
CA MET A 1 -5.37 -5.64 12.31
C MET A 1 -6.21 -4.65 11.52
N GLN A 2 -5.92 -3.37 11.66
CA GLN A 2 -6.72 -2.31 11.05
C GLN A 2 -5.82 -1.21 10.49
N ALA A 3 -6.33 -0.47 9.48
CA ALA A 3 -5.72 0.74 8.96
C ALA A 3 -6.76 1.86 8.96
N LYS A 4 -6.31 3.10 9.16
CA LYS A 4 -7.20 4.25 9.22
C LYS A 4 -6.41 5.50 8.80
N GLY A 5 -6.91 6.21 7.79
CA GLY A 5 -6.24 7.41 7.31
C GLY A 5 -6.98 8.12 6.19
N ARG A 6 -6.38 9.21 5.75
CA ARG A 6 -6.90 10.00 4.63
C ARG A 6 -6.41 9.40 3.30
N VAL A 7 -7.23 9.48 2.28
CA VAL A 7 -6.98 8.86 0.98
C VAL A 7 -6.25 9.80 0.03
N PHE A 8 -5.22 9.26 -0.63
CA PHE A 8 -4.63 9.79 -1.86
C PHE A 8 -5.10 8.89 -3.00
N LYS A 9 -5.82 9.43 -3.96
CA LYS A 9 -6.40 8.64 -5.04
C LYS A 9 -5.65 8.81 -6.36
N TYR A 10 -5.37 7.68 -7.03
CA TYR A 10 -4.71 7.63 -8.32
C TYR A 10 -5.51 6.73 -9.28
N GLY A 11 -5.17 6.76 -10.56
CA GLY A 11 -5.89 6.03 -11.61
C GLY A 11 -5.34 4.65 -11.92
N ASP A 12 -5.52 4.25 -13.19
CA ASP A 12 -5.04 2.96 -13.71
C ASP A 12 -3.53 2.96 -13.95
N ASN A 13 -2.94 1.77 -13.90
CA ASN A 13 -1.56 1.53 -14.34
C ASN A 13 -0.52 2.43 -13.65
N VAL A 14 -0.65 2.59 -12.33
CA VAL A 14 0.39 3.24 -11.55
C VAL A 14 1.56 2.26 -11.47
N ASP A 15 2.55 2.44 -12.36
CA ASP A 15 3.65 1.48 -12.48
C ASP A 15 4.77 1.74 -11.48
N THR A 16 5.67 0.79 -11.33
CA THR A 16 6.74 0.86 -10.35
C THR A 16 7.70 2.01 -10.62
N ASP A 17 7.88 2.40 -11.88
CA ASP A 17 8.74 3.52 -12.26
C ASP A 17 8.13 4.88 -11.88
N VAL A 18 6.80 4.95 -11.83
CA VAL A 18 6.06 6.11 -11.33
C VAL A 18 6.11 6.18 -9.81
N ILE A 19 6.01 5.02 -9.14
CA ILE A 19 6.05 4.95 -7.68
C ILE A 19 7.44 5.36 -7.17
N ILE A 20 8.48 4.80 -7.76
CA ILE A 20 9.86 5.18 -7.46
C ILE A 20 10.69 5.18 -8.74
N PRO A 21 11.08 6.35 -9.25
CA PRO A 21 11.81 6.44 -10.52
C PRO A 21 13.16 5.73 -10.49
N ALA A 22 13.56 5.21 -11.65
CA ALA A 22 14.79 4.43 -11.79
C ALA A 22 16.04 5.21 -11.33
N ARG A 23 16.03 6.53 -11.44
CA ARG A 23 17.15 7.38 -11.00
C ARG A 23 17.46 7.31 -9.52
N TYR A 24 16.55 6.77 -8.72
CA TYR A 24 16.71 6.63 -7.26
C TYR A 24 17.02 5.20 -6.81
N LEU A 25 17.16 4.26 -7.74
CA LEU A 25 17.33 2.84 -7.41
C LEU A 25 18.76 2.47 -6.99
N ASN A 26 19.70 3.39 -7.03
CA ASN A 26 21.04 3.18 -6.52
C ASN A 26 21.11 3.19 -4.98
N SER A 27 20.02 3.54 -4.32
CA SER A 27 19.89 3.48 -2.87
C SER A 27 18.87 2.41 -2.48
N SER A 28 19.12 1.71 -1.38
CA SER A 28 18.16 0.79 -0.75
C SER A 28 17.68 1.32 0.61
N ASP A 29 18.06 2.55 0.97
CA ASP A 29 17.62 3.16 2.22
C ASP A 29 16.14 3.54 2.14
N PRO A 30 15.27 2.91 2.97
CA PRO A 30 13.83 3.21 2.93
C PRO A 30 13.52 4.70 3.14
N ALA A 31 14.21 5.36 4.05
CA ALA A 31 13.99 6.79 4.32
C ALA A 31 14.28 7.66 3.09
N GLU A 32 15.35 7.35 2.36
CA GLU A 32 15.69 8.06 1.13
C GLU A 32 14.66 7.79 0.03
N LEU A 33 14.27 6.53 -0.16
CA LEU A 33 13.25 6.17 -1.14
C LEU A 33 11.90 6.86 -0.84
N ALA A 34 11.55 6.98 0.44
CA ALA A 34 10.32 7.66 0.85
C ALA A 34 10.27 9.11 0.40
N THR A 35 11.40 9.81 0.37
CA THR A 35 11.45 11.24 -0.03
C THR A 35 11.13 11.44 -1.50
N HIS A 36 11.17 10.40 -2.31
CA HIS A 36 10.91 10.45 -3.75
C HIS A 36 9.68 9.64 -4.17
N CYS A 37 8.93 9.11 -3.19
CA CYS A 37 7.77 8.29 -3.46
C CYS A 37 6.71 9.07 -4.24
N MET A 38 6.22 8.49 -5.35
CA MET A 38 5.18 9.07 -6.21
C MET A 38 5.60 10.39 -6.90
N GLU A 39 6.88 10.74 -6.89
CA GLU A 39 7.37 12.04 -7.35
C GLU A 39 6.97 12.36 -8.80
N ASP A 40 7.00 11.38 -9.69
CA ASP A 40 6.72 11.59 -11.11
C ASP A 40 5.22 11.66 -11.44
N ILE A 41 4.34 11.26 -10.52
CA ILE A 41 2.90 11.35 -10.72
C ILE A 41 2.25 12.42 -9.84
N ASP A 42 2.82 12.68 -8.66
CA ASP A 42 2.28 13.62 -7.69
C ASP A 42 3.41 14.18 -6.83
N LYS A 43 3.97 15.30 -7.26
CA LYS A 43 5.10 15.95 -6.59
C LYS A 43 4.78 16.35 -5.15
N GLU A 44 3.52 16.61 -4.86
CA GLU A 44 3.10 17.06 -3.53
C GLU A 44 2.82 15.90 -2.57
N PHE A 45 2.82 14.65 -3.05
CA PHE A 45 2.53 13.50 -2.21
C PHE A 45 3.42 13.47 -0.97
N VAL A 46 4.73 13.58 -1.14
CA VAL A 46 5.69 13.49 -0.02
C VAL A 46 5.55 14.64 0.98
N ASN A 47 5.00 15.78 0.53
CA ASN A 47 4.78 16.95 1.39
C ASN A 47 3.43 16.88 2.13
N LYS A 48 2.46 16.14 1.59
CA LYS A 48 1.09 16.08 2.12
C LYS A 48 0.79 14.79 2.86
N VAL A 49 1.53 13.70 2.57
CA VAL A 49 1.27 12.42 3.20
C VAL A 49 1.57 12.49 4.70
N ASN A 50 0.62 12.01 5.49
CA ASN A 50 0.80 11.83 6.92
C ASN A 50 0.94 10.35 7.22
N ARG A 51 1.57 10.05 8.33
CA ARG A 51 1.68 8.67 8.77
C ARG A 51 0.29 8.06 8.91
N ARG A 52 0.10 6.86 8.38
CA ARG A 52 -1.14 6.09 8.35
C ARG A 52 -2.10 6.44 7.21
N ASP A 53 -1.78 7.39 6.35
CA ASP A 53 -2.61 7.67 5.18
C ASP A 53 -2.71 6.46 4.27
N ILE A 54 -3.70 6.47 3.38
CA ILE A 54 -4.06 5.33 2.54
C ILE A 54 -4.00 5.75 1.08
N ILE A 55 -3.44 4.89 0.22
CA ILE A 55 -3.50 5.06 -1.23
C ILE A 55 -4.66 4.24 -1.77
N VAL A 56 -5.49 4.85 -2.62
CA VAL A 56 -6.54 4.17 -3.38
C VAL A 56 -6.27 4.37 -4.86
N ALA A 57 -6.29 3.30 -5.63
CA ALA A 57 -6.04 3.36 -7.07
C ALA A 57 -6.97 2.41 -7.81
N ASP A 58 -6.92 2.46 -9.15
CA ASP A 58 -7.77 1.66 -9.99
C ASP A 58 -7.07 0.36 -10.42
N LYS A 59 -6.98 0.06 -11.71
CA LYS A 59 -6.48 -1.22 -12.19
C LYS A 59 -4.97 -1.28 -12.27
N ASN A 60 -4.43 -2.48 -12.01
CA ASN A 60 -3.05 -2.84 -12.33
C ASN A 60 -2.02 -1.97 -11.60
N PHE A 61 -2.26 -1.71 -10.31
CA PHE A 61 -1.32 -0.95 -9.48
C PHE A 61 -0.02 -1.74 -9.28
N GLY A 62 1.10 -1.06 -9.47
CA GLY A 62 2.42 -1.68 -9.32
C GLY A 62 2.90 -2.44 -10.54
N CYS A 63 2.29 -2.20 -11.72
CA CYS A 63 2.72 -2.82 -12.97
C CYS A 63 4.13 -2.36 -13.37
N GLY A 64 4.68 -2.99 -14.41
CA GLY A 64 6.03 -2.67 -14.88
C GLY A 64 7.09 -3.58 -14.28
N SER A 65 8.25 -3.03 -13.97
CA SER A 65 9.38 -3.81 -13.46
C SER A 65 9.13 -4.33 -12.04
N SER A 66 9.65 -5.52 -11.74
CA SER A 66 9.52 -6.15 -10.42
C SER A 66 10.49 -5.54 -9.41
N ARG A 67 10.23 -4.29 -9.01
CA ARG A 67 11.11 -3.57 -8.09
C ARG A 67 10.58 -3.64 -6.67
N GLU A 68 11.36 -4.22 -5.77
CA GLU A 68 11.04 -4.23 -4.34
C GLU A 68 11.08 -2.82 -3.75
N HIS A 69 11.80 -1.90 -4.38
CA HIS A 69 11.90 -0.50 -3.96
C HIS A 69 10.53 0.20 -3.94
N ALA A 70 9.62 -0.17 -4.85
CA ALA A 70 8.31 0.48 -4.93
C ALA A 70 7.47 0.29 -3.66
N PRO A 71 7.19 -0.93 -3.18
CA PRO A 71 6.44 -1.08 -1.94
C PRO A 71 7.21 -0.58 -0.72
N ILE A 72 8.54 -0.67 -0.72
CA ILE A 72 9.36 -0.12 0.36
C ILE A 72 9.20 1.40 0.46
N ALA A 73 9.23 2.10 -0.69
CA ALA A 73 9.05 3.56 -0.72
C ALA A 73 7.68 3.97 -0.18
N ILE A 74 6.63 3.26 -0.58
CA ILE A 74 5.26 3.53 -0.11
C ILE A 74 5.15 3.34 1.40
N LYS A 75 5.64 2.21 1.91
CA LYS A 75 5.60 1.91 3.34
C LYS A 75 6.40 2.93 4.15
N ALA A 76 7.62 3.25 3.70
CA ALA A 76 8.50 4.20 4.39
C ALA A 76 7.94 5.63 4.38
N ALA A 77 7.13 5.98 3.36
CA ALA A 77 6.46 7.28 3.32
C ALA A 77 5.35 7.41 4.37
N GLY A 78 4.98 6.32 5.05
CA GLY A 78 3.99 6.32 6.11
C GLY A 78 2.63 5.75 5.73
N VAL A 79 2.46 5.32 4.49
CA VAL A 79 1.20 4.73 4.01
C VAL A 79 0.91 3.44 4.77
N SER A 80 -0.30 3.35 5.33
CA SER A 80 -0.71 2.19 6.13
C SER A 80 -1.35 1.08 5.31
N CYS A 81 -1.88 1.40 4.13
CA CYS A 81 -2.57 0.44 3.28
C CYS A 81 -2.70 0.98 1.87
N VAL A 82 -2.67 0.10 0.88
CA VAL A 82 -3.02 0.43 -0.50
C VAL A 82 -4.26 -0.37 -0.89
N ILE A 83 -5.29 0.32 -1.37
CA ILE A 83 -6.52 -0.27 -1.89
C ILE A 83 -6.52 -0.05 -3.40
N ALA A 84 -6.74 -1.09 -4.19
CA ALA A 84 -6.84 -0.96 -5.63
C ALA A 84 -7.89 -1.90 -6.19
N GLU A 85 -8.35 -1.62 -7.41
CA GLU A 85 -9.22 -2.54 -8.11
C GLU A 85 -8.49 -3.86 -8.38
N THR A 86 -7.26 -3.76 -8.91
CA THR A 86 -6.35 -4.91 -9.08
C THR A 86 -4.90 -4.47 -8.85
N PHE A 87 -4.05 -5.42 -8.49
CA PHE A 87 -2.59 -5.24 -8.37
C PHE A 87 -1.88 -6.14 -9.38
N ALA A 88 -0.73 -5.65 -9.88
CA ALA A 88 0.19 -6.53 -10.58
C ALA A 88 0.69 -7.61 -9.61
N ARG A 89 0.78 -8.86 -10.09
CA ARG A 89 1.06 -10.04 -9.24
C ARG A 89 2.37 -9.89 -8.45
N ILE A 90 3.43 -9.45 -9.12
CA ILE A 90 4.75 -9.34 -8.48
C ILE A 90 4.74 -8.23 -7.43
N PHE A 91 4.09 -7.10 -7.72
CA PHE A 91 3.94 -6.03 -6.74
C PHE A 91 3.17 -6.51 -5.51
N TYR A 92 2.08 -7.25 -5.70
CA TYR A 92 1.30 -7.81 -4.60
C TYR A 92 2.17 -8.66 -3.69
N ARG A 93 2.94 -9.58 -4.27
CA ARG A 93 3.85 -10.44 -3.51
C ARG A 93 4.91 -9.64 -2.75
N ASN A 94 5.55 -8.70 -3.44
CA ASN A 94 6.60 -7.88 -2.83
C ASN A 94 6.07 -7.03 -1.68
N ALA A 95 4.86 -6.47 -1.85
CA ALA A 95 4.22 -5.66 -0.80
C ALA A 95 3.98 -6.47 0.47
N ILE A 96 3.39 -7.65 0.36
CA ILE A 96 3.17 -8.52 1.51
C ILE A 96 4.49 -8.92 2.16
N ASN A 97 5.49 -9.26 1.36
CA ASN A 97 6.80 -9.70 1.87
C ASN A 97 7.53 -8.61 2.66
N ILE A 98 7.31 -7.34 2.36
CA ILE A 98 7.93 -6.24 3.10
C ILE A 98 7.01 -5.64 4.18
N GLY A 99 5.82 -6.21 4.35
CA GLY A 99 4.89 -5.79 5.39
C GLY A 99 4.01 -4.60 5.05
N LEU A 100 3.79 -4.32 3.77
CA LEU A 100 2.83 -3.30 3.32
C LEU A 100 1.47 -3.95 3.08
N PRO A 101 0.44 -3.62 3.89
CA PRO A 101 -0.91 -4.15 3.66
C PRO A 101 -1.50 -3.64 2.35
N ILE A 102 -2.02 -4.56 1.54
CA ILE A 102 -2.72 -4.20 0.30
C ILE A 102 -3.97 -5.05 0.15
N ILE A 103 -5.02 -4.46 -0.41
CA ILE A 103 -6.31 -5.14 -0.57
C ILE A 103 -6.93 -4.80 -1.92
N GLU A 104 -7.42 -5.81 -2.64
CA GLU A 104 -8.15 -5.62 -3.89
C GLU A 104 -9.64 -5.48 -3.57
N CYS A 105 -10.25 -4.39 -4.03
CA CYS A 105 -11.68 -4.16 -3.89
C CYS A 105 -12.15 -3.21 -4.99
N PRO A 106 -12.71 -3.73 -6.09
CA PRO A 106 -13.17 -2.88 -7.20
C PRO A 106 -14.22 -1.85 -6.78
N GLU A 107 -15.15 -2.22 -5.91
CA GLU A 107 -16.19 -1.32 -5.44
C GLU A 107 -15.61 -0.16 -4.63
N ALA A 108 -14.64 -0.44 -3.76
CA ALA A 108 -13.96 0.59 -2.97
C ALA A 108 -13.14 1.52 -3.86
N SER A 109 -12.45 0.96 -4.84
CA SER A 109 -11.67 1.74 -5.82
C SER A 109 -12.56 2.77 -6.52
N ARG A 110 -13.77 2.40 -6.90
CA ARG A 110 -14.71 3.31 -7.58
C ARG A 110 -15.43 4.25 -6.63
N GLY A 111 -15.70 3.83 -5.41
CA GLY A 111 -16.54 4.56 -4.46
C GLY A 111 -15.80 5.48 -3.49
N ILE A 112 -14.49 5.41 -3.42
CA ILE A 112 -13.67 6.24 -2.55
C ILE A 112 -13.02 7.34 -3.38
N GLU A 113 -13.02 8.57 -2.84
CA GLU A 113 -12.43 9.72 -3.52
C GLU A 113 -11.25 10.30 -2.75
N ASP A 114 -10.44 11.08 -3.44
CA ASP A 114 -9.28 11.74 -2.87
C ASP A 114 -9.70 12.60 -1.67
N GLY A 115 -8.97 12.48 -0.58
CA GLY A 115 -9.26 13.21 0.66
C GLY A 115 -10.26 12.55 1.60
N ASP A 116 -10.91 11.46 1.19
CA ASP A 116 -11.84 10.74 2.08
C ASP A 116 -11.11 10.11 3.27
N GLN A 117 -11.82 10.00 4.39
CA GLN A 117 -11.34 9.28 5.58
C GLN A 117 -11.84 7.84 5.51
N VAL A 118 -10.91 6.90 5.50
CA VAL A 118 -11.20 5.47 5.28
C VAL A 118 -10.59 4.63 6.40
N GLU A 119 -11.31 3.60 6.80
CA GLU A 119 -10.85 2.59 7.75
C GLU A 119 -10.94 1.20 7.11
N VAL A 120 -9.92 0.38 7.30
CA VAL A 120 -9.89 -0.99 6.79
C VAL A 120 -9.73 -1.96 7.95
N ASP A 121 -10.63 -2.95 8.04
CA ASP A 121 -10.49 -4.07 8.96
C ASP A 121 -10.03 -5.29 8.18
N PHE A 122 -8.77 -5.68 8.39
CA PHE A 122 -8.18 -6.79 7.63
C PHE A 122 -8.69 -8.17 8.09
N ASP A 123 -9.23 -8.26 9.31
CA ASP A 123 -9.79 -9.50 9.82
C ASP A 123 -11.07 -9.89 9.06
N SER A 124 -11.92 -8.90 8.76
CA SER A 124 -13.18 -9.10 8.04
C SER A 124 -13.09 -8.76 6.55
N GLY A 125 -12.10 -7.96 6.16
CA GLY A 125 -11.98 -7.42 4.81
C GLY A 125 -12.88 -6.22 4.54
N VAL A 126 -13.55 -5.69 5.55
CA VAL A 126 -14.48 -4.56 5.38
C VAL A 126 -13.72 -3.24 5.31
N ILE A 127 -14.10 -2.42 4.34
CA ILE A 127 -13.55 -1.09 4.12
C ILE A 127 -14.67 -0.07 4.39
N TYR A 128 -14.45 0.83 5.36
CA TYR A 128 -15.42 1.86 5.72
C TYR A 128 -14.97 3.21 5.20
N ASN A 129 -15.80 3.87 4.40
CA ASN A 129 -15.58 5.27 4.02
C ASN A 129 -16.34 6.16 5.01
N ARG A 130 -15.63 6.72 5.97
CA ARG A 130 -16.24 7.52 7.04
C ARG A 130 -16.75 8.86 6.55
N THR A 131 -16.12 9.43 5.54
CA THR A 131 -16.53 10.71 4.96
C THR A 131 -17.91 10.61 4.30
N ARG A 132 -18.18 9.49 3.63
CA ARG A 132 -19.42 9.29 2.86
C ARG A 132 -20.42 8.36 3.53
N GLY A 133 -20.05 7.71 4.63
CA GLY A 133 -20.92 6.78 5.32
C GLY A 133 -21.19 5.50 4.54
N THR A 134 -20.25 5.08 3.69
CA THR A 134 -20.39 3.85 2.89
C THR A 134 -19.42 2.78 3.35
N GLU A 135 -19.70 1.53 3.00
CA GLU A 135 -18.78 0.43 3.29
C GLU A 135 -18.70 -0.52 2.11
N PHE A 136 -17.58 -1.23 2.02
CA PHE A 136 -17.29 -2.15 0.92
C PHE A 136 -16.71 -3.43 1.50
N GLN A 137 -16.97 -4.56 0.83
CA GLN A 137 -16.46 -5.86 1.25
C GLN A 137 -15.29 -6.25 0.34
N GLY A 138 -14.08 -6.20 0.89
CA GLY A 138 -12.90 -6.79 0.27
C GLY A 138 -12.67 -8.19 0.80
N GLN A 139 -11.55 -8.78 0.40
CA GLN A 139 -11.16 -10.10 0.86
C GLN A 139 -10.43 -9.99 2.20
N ALA A 140 -10.89 -10.76 3.19
CA ALA A 140 -10.23 -10.84 4.48
C ALA A 140 -8.82 -11.43 4.34
N PHE A 141 -7.87 -10.94 5.13
CA PHE A 141 -6.51 -11.47 5.13
C PHE A 141 -6.47 -12.78 5.95
N PRO A 142 -5.88 -13.84 5.40
CA PRO A 142 -5.58 -15.04 6.21
C PRO A 142 -4.67 -14.70 7.39
N GLU A 143 -4.79 -15.46 8.46
CA GLU A 143 -4.00 -15.23 9.68
C GLU A 143 -2.50 -15.19 9.40
N PHE A 144 -1.98 -16.11 8.58
CA PHE A 144 -0.55 -16.14 8.29
C PHE A 144 -0.08 -14.85 7.58
N MET A 145 -0.92 -14.28 6.71
CA MET A 145 -0.60 -13.03 6.01
C MET A 145 -0.56 -11.86 6.98
N GLN A 146 -1.52 -11.79 7.91
CA GLN A 146 -1.52 -10.77 8.94
C GLN A 146 -0.28 -10.87 9.84
N ASN A 147 0.14 -12.09 10.17
CA ASN A 147 1.34 -12.33 10.98
C ASN A 147 2.60 -11.84 10.27
N ILE A 148 2.72 -12.07 8.97
CA ILE A 148 3.85 -11.56 8.17
C ILE A 148 3.88 -10.04 8.20
N ILE A 149 2.74 -9.40 7.97
CA ILE A 149 2.64 -7.93 7.93
C ILE A 149 2.95 -7.34 9.31
N GLN A 150 2.40 -7.91 10.37
CA GLN A 150 2.62 -7.43 11.74
C GLN A 150 4.07 -7.59 12.19
N ALA A 151 4.77 -8.59 11.67
CA ALA A 151 6.20 -8.77 11.95
C ALA A 151 7.08 -7.77 11.19
N GLY A 152 6.51 -7.03 10.23
CA GLY A 152 7.25 -6.09 9.40
C GLY A 152 7.79 -6.69 8.12
N GLY A 153 7.31 -7.88 7.73
CA GLY A 153 7.67 -8.55 6.50
C GLY A 153 8.07 -10.01 6.71
N LEU A 154 8.28 -10.72 5.60
CA LEU A 154 8.54 -12.15 5.61
C LEU A 154 9.84 -12.51 6.34
N ILE A 155 10.93 -11.77 6.11
CA ILE A 155 12.22 -12.06 6.73
C ILE A 155 12.12 -11.92 8.25
N ASN A 156 11.50 -10.86 8.74
CA ASN A 156 11.30 -10.66 10.17
C ASN A 156 10.41 -11.76 10.77
N TYR A 157 9.39 -12.18 10.05
CA TYR A 157 8.50 -13.25 10.46
C TYR A 157 9.24 -14.60 10.61
N ILE A 158 10.08 -14.93 9.64
CA ILE A 158 10.90 -16.16 9.69
C ILE A 158 11.89 -16.10 10.84
N ASN A 159 12.58 -14.97 11.02
CA ASN A 159 13.56 -14.80 12.09
C ASN A 159 12.92 -14.93 13.48
N ALA A 160 11.74 -14.37 13.66
CA ALA A 160 11.00 -14.49 14.93
C ALA A 160 10.64 -15.94 15.24
N LYS A 161 10.32 -16.74 14.22
CA LYS A 161 10.02 -18.17 14.40
C LYS A 161 11.27 -19.00 14.75
N THR A 162 12.42 -18.66 14.18
CA THR A 162 13.67 -19.41 14.41
C THR A 162 14.30 -19.10 15.76
N GLU A 163 13.99 -17.95 16.36
CA GLU A 163 14.48 -17.57 17.68
C GLU A 163 13.73 -18.26 18.83
N LYS A 164 12.68 -18.97 18.52
CA LYS A 164 11.94 -19.77 19.48
C LYS A 164 12.45 -21.24 19.46
#